data_54c9d0a5fee73509bd96219e9e716fb4
#
_entry.id   54c9d0a5fee73509bd96219e9e716fb4
#
_cell.length_a   1.000
_cell.length_b   1.000
_cell.length_c   1.000
_cell.angle_alpha   90.00
_cell.angle_beta   90.00
_cell.angle_gamma   90.00
#
_symmetry.space_group_name_H-M   'P 1'
#
loop_
_entity.id
_entity.type
_entity.pdbx_description
1 polymer ?
#
loop_
_entity_poly.entity_id
_entity_poly.type
_entity_poly.pdbx_seq_one_letter_code
_entity_poly.pdbx_strand_id
1 'polypeptide(L)'
;MDKIYHFSAPGRTEIGGNHTDHQHGCVIAAAVDMTTTAEVTLNGTNIIRIDSEGYRPVEIDLSDLKIREEEKNTTAALIRGVAAAFAQRGYKLAGFDAKVKSTVLPGSGLSSSAAFEVLIGRILNGLFADNAVSAIEIAQIGQYAENVYYGKPSGLMDQMASSVGGLVFIDFNDPKMPIVEKVDYDFVHSGYTLCTIDSGADHADLTDEYAAMPIEMKKVAAFFGKEVLREVDEQEFYAKIAEIRKETGDRAVLRAIHFFNENRRVQLQVRALKSDHFDAFLHYVNESGMASWTLLQNVIPAGYIEKQDMALTIALCQQLLMGEGAVRIHGGGFAGTALAFVPNDKFECFKAGVEAVLGEGHCHKLQITENSPELA
;
A
#
# COMPACT_ATOMS: atom_id res chain seq x y z
N MET A 1 13.40 34.34 -15.33
CA MET A 1 13.36 32.84 -15.17
C MET A 1 12.06 32.54 -14.49
N ASP A 2 11.28 31.61 -15.03
CA ASP A 2 10.04 31.18 -14.40
C ASP A 2 10.37 30.51 -13.08
N LYS A 3 9.53 30.70 -12.05
CA LYS A 3 9.73 30.11 -10.74
C LYS A 3 9.51 28.62 -10.84
N ILE A 4 10.50 27.83 -10.44
CA ILE A 4 10.43 26.36 -10.37
C ILE A 4 10.02 25.98 -8.96
N TYR A 5 9.01 25.13 -8.84
CA TYR A 5 8.56 24.54 -7.59
C TYR A 5 8.96 23.08 -7.56
N HIS A 6 9.35 22.58 -6.39
CA HIS A 6 9.74 21.18 -6.18
C HIS A 6 8.74 20.49 -5.29
N PHE A 7 8.28 19.31 -5.72
CA PHE A 7 7.36 18.49 -4.97
C PHE A 7 7.87 17.05 -4.92
N SER A 8 7.49 16.34 -3.87
CA SER A 8 7.79 14.91 -3.74
C SER A 8 6.68 14.17 -3.00
N ALA A 9 6.57 12.88 -3.27
CA ALA A 9 5.75 11.95 -2.51
C ALA A 9 6.48 10.62 -2.35
N PRO A 10 6.53 10.04 -1.16
CA PRO A 10 7.20 8.77 -0.91
C PRO A 10 6.37 7.59 -1.38
N GLY A 11 7.05 6.48 -1.71
CA GLY A 11 6.44 5.17 -1.72
C GLY A 11 6.05 4.73 -0.31
N ARG A 12 5.34 3.62 -0.20
CA ARG A 12 4.91 3.09 1.09
C ARG A 12 5.24 1.60 1.23
N THR A 13 5.41 1.15 2.47
CA THR A 13 5.47 -0.26 2.83
C THR A 13 4.34 -0.62 3.78
N GLU A 14 3.78 -1.83 3.64
CA GLU A 14 2.79 -2.40 4.56
C GLU A 14 3.52 -3.16 5.66
N ILE A 15 3.47 -2.67 6.88
CA ILE A 15 4.11 -3.28 8.05
C ILE A 15 3.23 -4.37 8.67
N GLY A 16 1.92 -4.18 8.68
CA GLY A 16 0.95 -5.15 9.21
C GLY A 16 -0.47 -4.83 8.80
N GLY A 17 -1.36 -5.82 8.90
CA GLY A 17 -2.77 -5.67 8.52
C GLY A 17 -3.07 -6.14 7.10
N ASN A 18 -2.43 -7.23 6.67
CA ASN A 18 -2.59 -7.75 5.32
C ASN A 18 -4.06 -8.04 4.99
N HIS A 19 -4.60 -7.34 3.98
CA HIS A 19 -5.98 -7.46 3.51
C HIS A 19 -7.07 -7.20 4.56
N THR A 20 -6.81 -6.33 5.55
CA THR A 20 -7.83 -5.92 6.51
C THR A 20 -8.57 -4.65 6.08
N ASP A 21 -7.94 -3.77 5.33
CA ASP A 21 -8.45 -2.45 4.94
C ASP A 21 -9.77 -2.50 4.17
N HIS A 22 -9.89 -3.41 3.20
CA HIS A 22 -11.13 -3.58 2.41
C HIS A 22 -12.28 -4.24 3.21
N GLN A 23 -12.03 -4.65 4.45
CA GLN A 23 -13.01 -5.11 5.44
C GLN A 23 -13.16 -4.12 6.61
N HIS A 24 -12.73 -2.88 6.43
CA HIS A 24 -12.75 -1.80 7.43
C HIS A 24 -11.91 -2.12 8.68
N GLY A 25 -10.85 -2.90 8.53
CA GLY A 25 -9.93 -3.26 9.60
C GLY A 25 -8.83 -2.23 9.85
N CYS A 26 -7.84 -2.65 10.64
CA CYS A 26 -6.70 -1.85 11.00
C CYS A 26 -5.46 -2.26 10.22
N VAL A 27 -4.59 -1.30 9.92
CA VAL A 27 -3.29 -1.53 9.29
C VAL A 27 -2.18 -0.73 9.97
N ILE A 28 -0.94 -1.19 9.82
CA ILE A 28 0.26 -0.38 10.05
C ILE A 28 0.98 -0.27 8.72
N ALA A 29 1.25 0.96 8.31
CA ALA A 29 1.98 1.24 7.09
C ALA A 29 3.02 2.34 7.33
N ALA A 30 4.01 2.43 6.47
CA ALA A 30 5.03 3.47 6.58
C ALA A 30 5.40 4.06 5.22
N ALA A 31 5.71 5.34 5.21
CA ALA A 31 6.38 5.97 4.10
C ALA A 31 7.85 5.56 4.07
N VAL A 32 8.40 5.35 2.87
CA VAL A 32 9.78 4.92 2.69
C VAL A 32 10.60 5.94 1.90
N ASP A 33 11.91 5.82 1.97
CA ASP A 33 12.89 6.74 1.37
C ASP A 33 12.95 6.69 -0.17
N MET A 34 12.23 5.79 -0.82
CA MET A 34 12.01 5.83 -2.26
C MET A 34 10.88 6.80 -2.59
N THR A 35 11.11 7.73 -3.53
CA THR A 35 10.21 8.87 -3.77
C THR A 35 9.92 9.08 -5.25
N THR A 36 8.75 9.65 -5.52
CA THR A 36 8.41 10.28 -6.80
C THR A 36 8.49 11.78 -6.63
N THR A 37 9.28 12.45 -7.48
CA THR A 37 9.59 13.89 -7.40
C THR A 37 9.11 14.62 -8.65
N ALA A 38 8.80 15.91 -8.53
CA ALA A 38 8.44 16.77 -9.64
C ALA A 38 9.09 18.14 -9.58
N GLU A 39 9.61 18.62 -10.72
CA GLU A 39 9.94 20.01 -10.96
C GLU A 39 8.77 20.63 -11.75
N VAL A 40 8.16 21.68 -11.21
CA VAL A 40 6.91 22.24 -11.71
C VAL A 40 7.06 23.71 -12.03
N THR A 41 6.54 24.14 -13.19
CA THR A 41 6.45 25.55 -13.59
C THR A 41 5.04 25.88 -14.06
N LEU A 42 4.50 27.04 -13.64
CA LEU A 42 3.22 27.53 -14.17
C LEU A 42 3.39 27.92 -15.65
N ASN A 43 2.50 27.45 -16.52
CA ASN A 43 2.63 27.64 -17.95
C ASN A 43 1.66 28.70 -18.55
N GLY A 44 0.87 29.34 -17.70
CA GLY A 44 -0.08 30.40 -18.13
C GLY A 44 -1.25 29.89 -18.99
N THR A 45 -1.45 28.60 -19.09
CA THR A 45 -2.52 27.97 -19.88
C THR A 45 -3.56 27.31 -18.98
N ASN A 46 -4.51 26.61 -19.59
CA ASN A 46 -5.49 25.75 -18.88
C ASN A 46 -5.15 24.24 -19.05
N ILE A 47 -3.88 23.92 -19.30
CA ILE A 47 -3.45 22.55 -19.59
C ILE A 47 -2.37 22.12 -18.58
N ILE A 48 -2.58 21.00 -17.90
CA ILE A 48 -1.54 20.31 -17.13
C ILE A 48 -0.74 19.44 -18.11
N ARG A 49 0.59 19.59 -18.12
CA ARG A 49 1.51 18.74 -18.88
C ARG A 49 2.44 18.02 -17.92
N ILE A 50 2.45 16.70 -17.98
CA ILE A 50 3.32 15.86 -17.16
C ILE A 50 4.24 15.07 -18.09
N ASP A 51 5.54 15.27 -17.92
CA ASP A 51 6.60 14.51 -18.57
C ASP A 51 7.28 13.62 -17.50
N SER A 52 6.94 12.34 -17.48
CA SER A 52 7.48 11.36 -16.54
C SER A 52 8.57 10.54 -17.21
N GLU A 53 9.73 10.42 -16.57
CA GLU A 53 10.86 9.65 -17.09
C GLU A 53 10.44 8.20 -17.37
N GLY A 54 10.67 7.73 -18.60
CA GLY A 54 10.31 6.38 -19.07
C GLY A 54 8.85 6.21 -19.54
N TYR A 55 8.03 7.26 -19.51
CA TYR A 55 6.63 7.23 -19.93
C TYR A 55 6.35 8.27 -21.02
N ARG A 56 5.24 8.09 -21.74
CA ARG A 56 4.78 9.10 -22.70
C ARG A 56 4.25 10.32 -21.96
N PRO A 57 4.56 11.54 -22.43
CA PRO A 57 3.98 12.75 -21.86
C PRO A 57 2.45 12.73 -21.88
N VAL A 58 1.84 13.32 -20.85
CA VAL A 58 0.39 13.40 -20.69
C VAL A 58 -0.04 14.84 -20.61
N GLU A 59 -1.13 15.19 -21.31
CA GLU A 59 -1.77 16.50 -21.27
C GLU A 59 -3.21 16.38 -20.79
N ILE A 60 -3.61 17.22 -19.83
CA ILE A 60 -4.98 17.28 -19.30
C ILE A 60 -5.50 18.70 -19.44
N ASP A 61 -6.59 18.86 -20.20
CA ASP A 61 -7.33 20.12 -20.28
C ASP A 61 -8.26 20.26 -19.06
N LEU A 62 -8.02 21.29 -18.26
CA LEU A 62 -8.78 21.59 -17.05
C LEU A 62 -10.22 22.08 -17.35
N SER A 63 -10.55 22.42 -18.59
CA SER A 63 -11.93 22.76 -18.99
C SER A 63 -12.85 21.54 -19.08
N ASP A 64 -12.28 20.31 -19.22
CA ASP A 64 -13.00 19.07 -19.28
C ASP A 64 -12.37 18.00 -18.36
N LEU A 65 -12.89 17.93 -17.15
CA LEU A 65 -12.46 16.98 -16.12
C LEU A 65 -13.45 15.81 -15.95
N LYS A 66 -14.27 15.52 -16.95
CA LYS A 66 -15.17 14.37 -16.92
C LYS A 66 -14.40 13.06 -17.03
N ILE A 67 -15.01 11.98 -16.50
CA ILE A 67 -14.49 10.63 -16.70
C ILE A 67 -14.47 10.29 -18.18
N ARG A 68 -13.38 9.68 -18.64
CA ARG A 68 -13.20 9.22 -20.00
C ARG A 68 -12.91 7.72 -20.00
N GLU A 69 -13.76 6.94 -20.61
CA GLU A 69 -13.62 5.47 -20.64
C GLU A 69 -12.33 5.02 -21.32
N GLU A 70 -11.89 5.77 -22.35
CA GLU A 70 -10.65 5.53 -23.09
C GLU A 70 -9.38 5.82 -22.27
N GLU A 71 -9.49 6.55 -21.16
CA GLU A 71 -8.37 6.84 -20.26
C GLU A 71 -8.26 5.82 -19.10
N LYS A 72 -9.22 4.92 -18.93
CA LYS A 72 -9.14 3.88 -17.88
C LYS A 72 -7.81 3.13 -17.96
N ASN A 73 -7.25 2.80 -16.79
CA ASN A 73 -5.94 2.18 -16.63
C ASN A 73 -4.77 3.01 -17.18
N THR A 74 -4.90 4.34 -17.25
CA THR A 74 -3.83 5.23 -17.72
C THR A 74 -3.49 6.31 -16.69
N THR A 75 -2.27 6.83 -16.75
CA THR A 75 -1.82 7.96 -15.93
C THR A 75 -2.70 9.21 -16.12
N ALA A 76 -3.26 9.41 -17.32
CA ALA A 76 -4.16 10.52 -17.62
C ALA A 76 -5.41 10.50 -16.74
N ALA A 77 -5.99 9.31 -16.50
CA ALA A 77 -7.15 9.15 -15.63
C ALA A 77 -6.83 9.57 -14.19
N LEU A 78 -5.67 9.18 -13.65
CA LEU A 78 -5.26 9.57 -12.29
C LEU A 78 -5.12 11.09 -12.16
N ILE A 79 -4.41 11.74 -13.08
CA ILE A 79 -4.22 13.20 -13.06
C ILE A 79 -5.58 13.92 -13.16
N ARG A 80 -6.42 13.49 -14.10
CA ARG A 80 -7.76 14.05 -14.31
C ARG A 80 -8.64 13.88 -13.07
N GLY A 81 -8.61 12.70 -12.44
CA GLY A 81 -9.39 12.41 -11.22
C GLY A 81 -8.97 13.27 -10.04
N VAL A 82 -7.66 13.42 -9.79
CA VAL A 82 -7.14 14.30 -8.73
C VAL A 82 -7.54 15.77 -9.02
N ALA A 83 -7.34 16.26 -10.25
CA ALA A 83 -7.72 17.62 -10.64
C ALA A 83 -9.23 17.86 -10.49
N ALA A 84 -10.07 16.90 -10.90
CA ALA A 84 -11.52 16.98 -10.75
C ALA A 84 -11.93 17.10 -9.28
N ALA A 85 -11.30 16.31 -8.39
CA ALA A 85 -11.59 16.36 -6.97
C ALA A 85 -11.24 17.72 -6.32
N PHE A 86 -10.14 18.36 -6.75
CA PHE A 86 -9.81 19.72 -6.31
C PHE A 86 -10.80 20.74 -6.86
N ALA A 87 -11.14 20.66 -8.15
CA ALA A 87 -12.11 21.56 -8.77
C ALA A 87 -13.51 21.44 -8.12
N GLN A 88 -13.98 20.24 -7.78
CA GLN A 88 -15.24 20.00 -7.07
C GLN A 88 -15.25 20.63 -5.67
N ARG A 89 -14.10 20.78 -5.04
CA ARG A 89 -13.94 21.48 -3.74
C ARG A 89 -13.88 23.01 -3.90
N GLY A 90 -13.99 23.52 -5.13
CA GLY A 90 -14.03 24.96 -5.42
C GLY A 90 -12.67 25.61 -5.64
N TYR A 91 -11.59 24.86 -5.69
CA TYR A 91 -10.26 25.39 -6.00
C TYR A 91 -10.16 25.77 -7.50
N LYS A 92 -9.61 26.96 -7.76
CA LYS A 92 -9.38 27.44 -9.13
C LYS A 92 -8.02 26.96 -9.61
N LEU A 93 -8.04 25.95 -10.46
CA LEU A 93 -6.83 25.37 -11.04
C LEU A 93 -6.37 26.15 -12.26
N ALA A 94 -5.06 26.13 -12.52
CA ALA A 94 -4.44 26.64 -13.72
C ALA A 94 -3.42 25.63 -14.27
N GLY A 95 -3.01 25.78 -15.51
CA GLY A 95 -2.06 24.88 -16.16
C GLY A 95 -0.64 25.02 -15.60
N PHE A 96 0.07 23.91 -15.62
CA PHE A 96 1.49 23.82 -15.27
C PHE A 96 2.17 22.73 -16.10
N ASP A 97 3.48 22.85 -16.21
CA ASP A 97 4.35 21.82 -16.77
C ASP A 97 5.12 21.17 -15.62
N ALA A 98 5.16 19.83 -15.57
CA ALA A 98 5.89 19.08 -14.56
C ALA A 98 6.81 18.05 -15.19
N LYS A 99 8.06 18.00 -14.73
CA LYS A 99 9.02 16.92 -15.01
C LYS A 99 9.06 15.98 -13.81
N VAL A 100 8.67 14.74 -14.01
CA VAL A 100 8.54 13.75 -12.93
C VAL A 100 9.62 12.69 -13.04
N LYS A 101 10.23 12.35 -11.90
CA LYS A 101 11.16 11.23 -11.74
C LYS A 101 10.73 10.39 -10.56
N SER A 102 10.95 9.08 -10.63
CA SER A 102 10.59 8.16 -9.56
C SER A 102 11.69 7.17 -9.27
N THR A 103 11.99 6.98 -7.99
CA THR A 103 12.76 5.85 -7.48
C THR A 103 11.84 4.73 -6.95
N VAL A 104 10.51 4.99 -6.89
CA VAL A 104 9.50 3.97 -6.58
C VAL A 104 9.23 3.16 -7.84
N LEU A 105 9.93 2.04 -7.97
CA LEU A 105 9.82 1.21 -9.16
C LEU A 105 8.45 0.51 -9.25
N PRO A 106 7.84 0.45 -10.45
CA PRO A 106 6.67 -0.40 -10.67
C PRO A 106 6.97 -1.85 -10.33
N GLY A 107 6.03 -2.53 -9.67
CA GLY A 107 6.22 -3.93 -9.26
C GLY A 107 7.03 -4.14 -7.98
N SER A 108 7.68 -3.11 -7.43
CA SER A 108 8.46 -3.21 -6.18
C SER A 108 7.63 -3.41 -4.92
N GLY A 109 6.31 -3.47 -5.02
CA GLY A 109 5.41 -3.54 -3.86
C GLY A 109 5.25 -2.23 -3.09
N LEU A 110 5.93 -1.15 -3.49
CA LEU A 110 5.97 0.13 -2.76
C LEU A 110 4.92 1.16 -3.23
N SER A 111 3.96 0.73 -4.05
CA SER A 111 2.83 1.53 -4.56
C SER A 111 3.23 2.81 -5.31
N SER A 112 3.82 2.63 -6.49
CA SER A 112 4.17 3.76 -7.37
C SER A 112 2.95 4.58 -7.80
N SER A 113 1.76 3.97 -7.96
CA SER A 113 0.51 4.68 -8.29
C SER A 113 0.10 5.64 -7.18
N ALA A 114 0.05 5.17 -5.93
CA ALA A 114 -0.32 6.02 -4.80
C ALA A 114 0.69 7.18 -4.59
N ALA A 115 2.00 6.90 -4.73
CA ALA A 115 3.02 7.95 -4.67
C ALA A 115 2.80 9.01 -5.76
N PHE A 116 2.42 8.60 -6.98
CA PHE A 116 2.12 9.51 -8.07
C PHE A 116 0.83 10.33 -7.82
N GLU A 117 -0.25 9.68 -7.36
CA GLU A 117 -1.51 10.36 -7.02
C GLU A 117 -1.32 11.40 -5.92
N VAL A 118 -0.58 11.04 -4.86
CA VAL A 118 -0.24 11.93 -3.76
C VAL A 118 0.64 13.08 -4.25
N LEU A 119 1.60 12.83 -5.16
CA LEU A 119 2.42 13.87 -5.77
C LEU A 119 1.56 14.89 -6.52
N ILE A 120 0.62 14.45 -7.36
CA ILE A 120 -0.30 15.36 -8.08
C ILE A 120 -1.16 16.12 -7.08
N GLY A 121 -1.68 15.46 -6.04
CA GLY A 121 -2.43 16.10 -4.96
C GLY A 121 -1.62 17.21 -4.26
N ARG A 122 -0.35 16.94 -3.93
CA ARG A 122 0.56 17.92 -3.30
C ARG A 122 0.86 19.10 -4.23
N ILE A 123 1.08 18.85 -5.52
CA ILE A 123 1.28 19.93 -6.52
C ILE A 123 0.06 20.86 -6.54
N LEU A 124 -1.15 20.31 -6.68
CA LEU A 124 -2.37 21.10 -6.72
C LEU A 124 -2.64 21.82 -5.40
N ASN A 125 -2.38 21.17 -4.27
CA ASN A 125 -2.52 21.77 -2.95
C ASN A 125 -1.58 22.96 -2.76
N GLY A 126 -0.30 22.80 -3.11
CA GLY A 126 0.70 23.84 -2.93
C GLY A 126 0.53 25.02 -3.90
N LEU A 127 0.12 24.76 -5.15
CA LEU A 127 0.01 25.81 -6.16
C LEU A 127 -1.33 26.55 -6.14
N PHE A 128 -2.44 25.89 -5.75
CA PHE A 128 -3.78 26.41 -5.97
C PHE A 128 -4.69 26.35 -4.73
N ALA A 129 -4.25 25.77 -3.64
CA ALA A 129 -5.04 25.64 -2.42
C ALA A 129 -4.30 26.14 -1.15
N ASP A 130 -3.17 26.83 -1.30
CA ASP A 130 -2.36 27.37 -0.18
C ASP A 130 -2.09 26.31 0.93
N ASN A 131 -1.90 25.06 0.55
CA ASN A 131 -1.75 23.90 1.43
C ASN A 131 -2.92 23.67 2.41
N ALA A 132 -4.12 24.12 2.07
CA ALA A 132 -5.30 23.98 2.93
C ALA A 132 -5.89 22.56 2.95
N VAL A 133 -5.56 21.72 1.97
CA VAL A 133 -6.02 20.32 1.91
C VAL A 133 -5.11 19.46 2.78
N SER A 134 -5.69 18.78 3.76
CA SER A 134 -4.93 17.93 4.69
C SER A 134 -4.34 16.69 4.00
N ALA A 135 -3.32 16.08 4.61
CA ALA A 135 -2.72 14.83 4.11
C ALA A 135 -3.76 13.70 3.97
N ILE A 136 -4.71 13.61 4.91
CA ILE A 136 -5.79 12.62 4.86
C ILE A 136 -6.69 12.87 3.65
N GLU A 137 -7.07 14.12 3.40
CA GLU A 137 -7.88 14.47 2.23
C GLU A 137 -7.16 14.24 0.91
N ILE A 138 -5.85 14.52 0.84
CA ILE A 138 -5.02 14.21 -0.35
C ILE A 138 -5.04 12.70 -0.62
N ALA A 139 -4.91 11.86 0.42
CA ALA A 139 -5.01 10.42 0.28
C ALA A 139 -6.38 9.97 -0.23
N GLN A 140 -7.46 10.53 0.32
CA GLN A 140 -8.84 10.24 -0.13
C GLN A 140 -9.09 10.71 -1.58
N ILE A 141 -8.51 11.82 -1.98
CA ILE A 141 -8.55 12.32 -3.37
C ILE A 141 -7.81 11.35 -4.31
N GLY A 142 -6.63 10.85 -3.91
CA GLY A 142 -5.90 9.84 -4.69
C GLY A 142 -6.71 8.57 -4.88
N GLN A 143 -7.25 8.00 -3.80
CA GLN A 143 -8.12 6.83 -3.87
C GLN A 143 -9.35 7.07 -4.76
N TYR A 144 -9.99 8.24 -4.65
CA TYR A 144 -11.10 8.60 -5.53
C TYR A 144 -10.69 8.59 -7.01
N ALA A 145 -9.52 9.13 -7.34
CA ALA A 145 -9.01 9.11 -8.70
C ALA A 145 -8.75 7.68 -9.20
N GLU A 146 -8.17 6.82 -8.34
CA GLU A 146 -7.91 5.42 -8.67
C GLU A 146 -9.21 4.62 -8.85
N ASN A 147 -10.18 4.77 -7.95
CA ASN A 147 -11.41 3.99 -8.00
C ASN A 147 -12.37 4.46 -9.10
N VAL A 148 -12.52 5.77 -9.29
CA VAL A 148 -13.57 6.35 -10.13
C VAL A 148 -13.09 6.67 -11.55
N TYR A 149 -11.88 7.18 -11.70
CA TYR A 149 -11.33 7.57 -13.00
C TYR A 149 -10.47 6.48 -13.62
N TYR A 150 -9.54 5.93 -12.86
CA TYR A 150 -8.67 4.85 -13.33
C TYR A 150 -9.43 3.53 -13.47
N GLY A 151 -10.41 3.28 -12.59
CA GLY A 151 -11.29 2.12 -12.65
C GLY A 151 -10.79 0.89 -11.89
N LYS A 152 -9.82 1.05 -10.99
CA LYS A 152 -9.30 -0.02 -10.13
C LYS A 152 -9.83 0.17 -8.71
N PRO A 153 -10.69 -0.74 -8.19
CA PRO A 153 -11.13 -0.67 -6.80
C PRO A 153 -9.95 -0.97 -5.87
N SER A 154 -9.56 0.01 -5.08
CA SER A 154 -8.46 -0.09 -4.11
C SER A 154 -8.89 0.37 -2.72
N GLY A 155 -8.19 -0.14 -1.67
CA GLY A 155 -8.23 0.39 -0.32
C GLY A 155 -7.58 1.77 -0.23
N LEU A 156 -7.61 2.37 0.95
CA LEU A 156 -7.07 3.71 1.20
C LEU A 156 -5.66 3.69 1.83
N MET A 157 -5.15 2.52 2.21
CA MET A 157 -3.89 2.37 2.94
C MET A 157 -2.70 3.00 2.20
N ASP A 158 -2.59 2.74 0.91
CA ASP A 158 -1.45 3.12 0.09
C ASP A 158 -1.28 4.64 0.01
N GLN A 159 -2.35 5.32 -0.37
CA GLN A 159 -2.39 6.78 -0.46
C GLN A 159 -2.22 7.41 0.93
N MET A 160 -2.80 6.80 1.98
CA MET A 160 -2.71 7.32 3.34
C MET A 160 -1.27 7.29 3.85
N ALA A 161 -0.58 6.16 3.72
CA ALA A 161 0.80 6.03 4.16
C ALA A 161 1.74 6.97 3.39
N SER A 162 1.59 7.06 2.05
CA SER A 162 2.35 7.99 1.22
C SER A 162 2.08 9.46 1.57
N SER A 163 0.83 9.81 1.84
CA SER A 163 0.45 11.21 2.10
C SER A 163 0.79 11.68 3.51
N VAL A 164 0.54 10.86 4.54
CA VAL A 164 0.76 11.23 5.95
C VAL A 164 2.23 11.13 6.33
N GLY A 165 2.95 10.14 5.82
CA GLY A 165 4.38 9.92 6.09
C GLY A 165 4.67 9.33 7.46
N GLY A 166 5.91 8.90 7.66
CA GLY A 166 6.34 8.21 8.87
C GLY A 166 5.72 6.82 9.00
N LEU A 167 5.71 6.31 10.22
CA LEU A 167 5.00 5.08 10.57
C LEU A 167 3.61 5.44 11.08
N VAL A 168 2.56 4.88 10.46
CA VAL A 168 1.18 5.19 10.80
C VAL A 168 0.37 3.93 11.10
N PHE A 169 -0.41 4.00 12.17
CA PHE A 169 -1.53 3.11 12.42
C PHE A 169 -2.79 3.73 11.83
N ILE A 170 -3.57 2.95 11.11
CA ILE A 170 -4.82 3.41 10.49
C ILE A 170 -5.93 2.44 10.87
N ASP A 171 -7.03 2.95 11.44
CA ASP A 171 -8.26 2.20 11.65
C ASP A 171 -9.32 2.68 10.65
N PHE A 172 -9.72 1.79 9.76
CA PHE A 172 -10.72 2.04 8.73
C PHE A 172 -12.15 1.72 9.17
N ASN A 173 -12.44 1.69 10.46
CA ASN A 173 -13.81 1.43 10.96
C ASN A 173 -14.86 2.35 10.29
N ASP A 174 -14.53 3.61 10.07
CA ASP A 174 -15.22 4.49 9.15
C ASP A 174 -14.26 4.95 8.03
N PRO A 175 -14.34 4.38 6.81
CA PRO A 175 -13.44 4.76 5.73
C PRO A 175 -13.55 6.22 5.28
N LYS A 176 -14.66 6.90 5.59
CA LYS A 176 -14.82 8.34 5.32
C LYS A 176 -14.11 9.22 6.34
N MET A 177 -13.96 8.71 7.55
CA MET A 177 -13.25 9.37 8.66
C MET A 177 -12.32 8.38 9.37
N PRO A 178 -11.27 7.87 8.69
CA PRO A 178 -10.36 6.91 9.28
C PRO A 178 -9.61 7.54 10.46
N ILE A 179 -9.37 6.75 11.50
CA ILE A 179 -8.49 7.17 12.58
C ILE A 179 -7.06 6.92 12.12
N VAL A 180 -6.26 7.98 12.05
CA VAL A 180 -4.84 7.92 11.64
C VAL A 180 -3.99 8.38 12.82
N GLU A 181 -3.10 7.52 13.29
CA GLU A 181 -2.22 7.79 14.42
C GLU A 181 -0.77 7.54 14.01
N LYS A 182 0.10 8.53 14.20
CA LYS A 182 1.54 8.32 14.05
C LYS A 182 2.05 7.42 15.17
N VAL A 183 2.83 6.43 14.80
CA VAL A 183 3.53 5.55 15.74
C VAL A 183 4.97 6.03 15.85
N ASP A 184 5.30 6.66 16.98
CA ASP A 184 6.65 7.12 17.25
C ASP A 184 7.55 5.93 17.59
N TYR A 185 8.30 5.45 16.60
CA TYR A 185 9.27 4.37 16.75
C TYR A 185 10.42 4.53 15.77
N ASP A 186 11.64 4.55 16.29
CA ASP A 186 12.86 4.68 15.49
C ASP A 186 13.41 3.31 15.08
N PHE A 187 13.07 2.88 13.86
CA PHE A 187 13.58 1.63 13.30
C PHE A 187 15.11 1.62 13.09
N VAL A 188 15.76 2.77 12.99
CA VAL A 188 17.21 2.83 12.82
C VAL A 188 17.93 2.25 14.06
N HIS A 189 17.36 2.48 15.24
CA HIS A 189 17.90 1.99 16.51
C HIS A 189 17.38 0.62 16.92
N SER A 190 16.48 0.00 16.14
CA SER A 190 15.92 -1.33 16.45
C SER A 190 16.97 -2.45 16.43
N GLY A 191 18.12 -2.24 15.78
CA GLY A 191 19.08 -3.30 15.50
C GLY A 191 18.78 -4.12 14.24
N TYR A 192 17.71 -3.77 13.51
CA TYR A 192 17.27 -4.48 12.31
C TYR A 192 17.18 -3.56 11.09
N THR A 193 17.46 -4.12 9.94
CA THR A 193 17.26 -3.51 8.64
C THR A 193 15.93 -3.98 8.05
N LEU A 194 15.08 -3.03 7.66
CA LEU A 194 13.89 -3.29 6.88
C LEU A 194 14.26 -3.43 5.41
N CYS A 195 13.76 -4.47 4.75
CA CYS A 195 13.96 -4.64 3.31
C CYS A 195 12.77 -5.32 2.64
N THR A 196 12.60 -5.06 1.35
CA THR A 196 11.71 -5.84 0.47
C THR A 196 12.53 -6.76 -0.41
N ILE A 197 11.98 -7.93 -0.66
CA ILE A 197 12.57 -8.95 -1.53
C ILE A 197 11.59 -9.18 -2.68
N ASP A 198 12.02 -8.85 -3.90
CA ASP A 198 11.26 -9.12 -5.12
C ASP A 198 11.32 -10.61 -5.44
N SER A 199 10.16 -11.26 -5.52
CA SER A 199 10.08 -12.68 -5.85
C SER A 199 10.35 -12.97 -7.33
N GLY A 200 10.34 -11.95 -8.20
CA GLY A 200 10.42 -12.11 -9.65
C GLY A 200 9.12 -12.61 -10.29
N ALA A 201 8.06 -12.82 -9.50
CA ALA A 201 6.77 -13.26 -10.02
C ALA A 201 6.00 -12.11 -10.67
N ASP A 202 5.40 -12.37 -11.83
CA ASP A 202 4.53 -11.42 -12.51
C ASP A 202 3.12 -11.40 -11.90
N HIS A 203 2.51 -10.22 -11.86
CA HIS A 203 1.11 -10.01 -11.47
C HIS A 203 0.11 -10.30 -12.60
N ALA A 204 0.58 -10.54 -13.81
CA ALA A 204 -0.26 -10.90 -14.94
C ALA A 204 -1.09 -12.15 -14.60
N ASP A 205 -2.35 -12.15 -15.01
CA ASP A 205 -3.30 -13.27 -14.82
C ASP A 205 -3.71 -13.59 -13.37
N LEU A 206 -3.36 -12.75 -12.37
CA LEU A 206 -3.73 -12.95 -10.96
C LEU A 206 -4.93 -12.11 -10.49
N THR A 207 -5.58 -11.38 -11.39
CA THR A 207 -6.69 -10.47 -11.07
C THR A 207 -7.83 -11.17 -10.33
N ASP A 208 -8.19 -12.39 -10.76
CA ASP A 208 -9.27 -13.17 -10.15
C ASP A 208 -8.93 -13.61 -8.73
N GLU A 209 -7.66 -13.95 -8.45
CA GLU A 209 -7.22 -14.32 -7.10
C GLU A 209 -7.25 -13.12 -6.15
N TYR A 210 -6.83 -11.93 -6.60
CA TYR A 210 -6.95 -10.70 -5.82
C TYR A 210 -8.41 -10.35 -5.54
N ALA A 211 -9.27 -10.44 -6.55
CA ALA A 211 -10.69 -10.14 -6.42
C ALA A 211 -11.41 -11.15 -5.50
N ALA A 212 -10.99 -12.41 -5.48
CA ALA A 212 -11.59 -13.44 -4.65
C ALA A 212 -11.48 -13.16 -3.15
N MET A 213 -10.40 -12.50 -2.69
CA MET A 213 -10.20 -12.25 -1.26
C MET A 213 -11.30 -11.37 -0.65
N PRO A 214 -11.54 -10.12 -1.10
CA PRO A 214 -12.62 -9.31 -0.57
C PRO A 214 -14.00 -9.91 -0.84
N ILE A 215 -14.20 -10.58 -1.97
CA ILE A 215 -15.50 -11.22 -2.31
C ILE A 215 -15.84 -12.31 -1.31
N GLU A 216 -14.90 -13.19 -0.98
CA GLU A 216 -15.13 -14.29 -0.05
C GLU A 216 -15.32 -13.80 1.38
N MET A 217 -14.56 -12.81 1.84
CA MET A 217 -14.77 -12.19 3.14
C MET A 217 -16.15 -11.52 3.23
N LYS A 218 -16.59 -10.83 2.18
CA LYS A 218 -17.93 -10.23 2.12
C LYS A 218 -19.05 -11.27 2.11
N LYS A 219 -18.85 -12.45 1.50
CA LYS A 219 -19.84 -13.54 1.60
C LYS A 219 -20.06 -13.97 3.05
N VAL A 220 -18.97 -14.05 3.85
CA VAL A 220 -19.10 -14.36 5.27
C VAL A 220 -19.81 -13.24 6.02
N ALA A 221 -19.49 -11.97 5.76
CA ALA A 221 -20.20 -10.84 6.37
C ALA A 221 -21.70 -10.85 6.01
N ALA A 222 -22.04 -11.13 4.76
CA ALA A 222 -23.41 -11.20 4.27
C ALA A 222 -24.25 -12.29 4.95
N PHE A 223 -23.64 -13.40 5.39
CA PHE A 223 -24.32 -14.42 6.21
C PHE A 223 -24.92 -13.82 7.50
N PHE A 224 -24.29 -12.77 8.04
CA PHE A 224 -24.76 -12.02 9.20
C PHE A 224 -25.57 -10.77 8.84
N GLY A 225 -25.92 -10.57 7.56
CA GLY A 225 -26.59 -9.36 7.08
C GLY A 225 -25.73 -8.10 7.17
N LYS A 226 -24.38 -8.27 7.09
CA LYS A 226 -23.38 -7.20 7.16
C LYS A 226 -22.68 -7.00 5.82
N GLU A 227 -22.11 -5.82 5.60
CA GLU A 227 -21.37 -5.50 4.39
C GLU A 227 -19.90 -5.93 4.46
N VAL A 228 -19.30 -5.84 5.65
CA VAL A 228 -17.90 -6.13 5.91
C VAL A 228 -17.72 -6.88 7.23
N LEU A 229 -16.60 -7.61 7.37
CA LEU A 229 -16.31 -8.40 8.58
C LEU A 229 -16.14 -7.56 9.84
N ARG A 230 -15.76 -6.28 9.73
CA ARG A 230 -15.65 -5.37 10.89
C ARG A 230 -16.98 -5.21 11.65
N GLU A 231 -18.09 -5.37 10.98
CA GLU A 231 -19.44 -5.23 11.55
C GLU A 231 -19.97 -6.53 12.18
N VAL A 232 -19.27 -7.65 11.97
CA VAL A 232 -19.65 -8.97 12.47
C VAL A 232 -19.12 -9.17 13.88
N ASP A 233 -19.97 -9.64 14.79
CA ASP A 233 -19.54 -10.07 16.11
C ASP A 233 -18.67 -11.33 16.01
N GLU A 234 -17.43 -11.26 16.51
CA GLU A 234 -16.46 -12.34 16.40
C GLU A 234 -16.90 -13.59 17.14
N GLN A 235 -17.56 -13.47 18.29
CA GLN A 235 -18.04 -14.63 19.07
C GLN A 235 -19.18 -15.34 18.33
N GLU A 236 -20.09 -14.56 17.74
CA GLU A 236 -21.16 -15.10 16.91
C GLU A 236 -20.61 -15.81 15.67
N PHE A 237 -19.59 -15.23 15.02
CA PHE A 237 -18.90 -15.87 13.90
C PHE A 237 -18.34 -17.24 14.28
N TYR A 238 -17.57 -17.36 15.36
CA TYR A 238 -17.00 -18.63 15.79
C TYR A 238 -18.06 -19.66 16.20
N ALA A 239 -19.16 -19.22 16.80
CA ALA A 239 -20.28 -20.10 17.16
C ALA A 239 -20.99 -20.72 15.96
N LYS A 240 -20.96 -20.04 14.80
CA LYS A 240 -21.69 -20.44 13.57
C LYS A 240 -20.79 -20.97 12.45
N ILE A 241 -19.52 -21.23 12.68
CA ILE A 241 -18.56 -21.71 11.64
C ILE A 241 -19.12 -22.91 10.87
N ALA A 242 -19.77 -23.88 11.57
CA ALA A 242 -20.30 -25.08 10.93
C ALA A 242 -21.42 -24.77 9.92
N GLU A 243 -22.17 -23.68 10.11
CA GLU A 243 -23.22 -23.22 9.21
C GLU A 243 -22.63 -22.38 8.07
N ILE A 244 -21.77 -21.43 8.41
CA ILE A 244 -21.11 -20.51 7.46
C ILE A 244 -20.35 -21.31 6.40
N ARG A 245 -19.53 -22.31 6.79
CA ARG A 245 -18.75 -23.10 5.86
C ARG A 245 -19.58 -23.87 4.82
N LYS A 246 -20.81 -24.25 5.18
CA LYS A 246 -21.72 -24.94 4.25
C LYS A 246 -22.24 -24.01 3.16
N GLU A 247 -22.38 -22.73 3.48
CA GLU A 247 -22.92 -21.72 2.56
C GLU A 247 -21.79 -21.03 1.77
N THR A 248 -20.67 -20.70 2.41
CA THR A 248 -19.61 -19.87 1.82
C THR A 248 -18.38 -20.65 1.38
N GLY A 249 -18.18 -21.88 1.89
CA GLY A 249 -16.99 -22.70 1.69
C GLY A 249 -15.90 -22.45 2.72
N ASP A 250 -14.97 -23.40 2.83
CA ASP A 250 -13.91 -23.38 3.86
C ASP A 250 -12.93 -22.23 3.66
N ARG A 251 -12.56 -21.88 2.41
CA ARG A 251 -11.61 -20.80 2.14
C ARG A 251 -12.15 -19.44 2.58
N ALA A 252 -13.43 -19.18 2.38
CA ALA A 252 -14.06 -17.93 2.85
C ALA A 252 -14.02 -17.84 4.40
N VAL A 253 -14.27 -18.95 5.09
CA VAL A 253 -14.18 -19.01 6.55
C VAL A 253 -12.73 -18.78 7.03
N LEU A 254 -11.74 -19.43 6.40
CA LEU A 254 -10.32 -19.23 6.74
C LEU A 254 -9.91 -17.77 6.55
N ARG A 255 -10.33 -17.10 5.47
CA ARG A 255 -10.10 -15.68 5.22
C ARG A 255 -10.77 -14.78 6.26
N ALA A 256 -11.94 -15.14 6.74
CA ALA A 256 -12.60 -14.41 7.84
C ALA A 256 -11.85 -14.61 9.17
N ILE A 257 -11.37 -15.80 9.49
CA ILE A 257 -10.50 -16.06 10.66
C ILE A 257 -9.22 -15.21 10.54
N HIS A 258 -8.61 -15.15 9.35
CA HIS A 258 -7.46 -14.27 9.11
C HIS A 258 -7.79 -12.83 9.48
N PHE A 259 -8.90 -12.29 8.98
CA PHE A 259 -9.30 -10.91 9.25
C PHE A 259 -9.39 -10.61 10.74
N PHE A 260 -10.11 -11.43 11.52
CA PHE A 260 -10.26 -11.18 12.96
C PHE A 260 -8.92 -11.24 13.69
N ASN A 261 -8.09 -12.23 13.36
CA ASN A 261 -6.76 -12.38 13.96
C ASN A 261 -5.82 -11.25 13.56
N GLU A 262 -5.79 -10.87 12.27
CA GLU A 262 -4.90 -9.84 11.75
C GLU A 262 -5.28 -8.48 12.28
N ASN A 263 -6.57 -8.16 12.34
CA ASN A 263 -7.06 -6.91 12.90
C ASN A 263 -6.67 -6.71 14.37
N ARG A 264 -6.65 -7.80 15.16
CA ARG A 264 -6.15 -7.81 16.55
C ARG A 264 -4.62 -7.71 16.58
N ARG A 265 -3.94 -8.43 15.70
CA ARG A 265 -2.47 -8.48 15.63
C ARG A 265 -1.86 -7.11 15.33
N VAL A 266 -2.47 -6.32 14.45
CA VAL A 266 -2.08 -4.93 14.18
C VAL A 266 -2.02 -4.10 15.46
N GLN A 267 -3.03 -4.22 16.33
CA GLN A 267 -3.06 -3.49 17.60
C GLN A 267 -1.97 -3.98 18.57
N LEU A 268 -1.66 -5.27 18.55
CA LEU A 268 -0.55 -5.84 19.33
C LEU A 268 0.81 -5.38 18.81
N GLN A 269 0.99 -5.28 17.50
CA GLN A 269 2.19 -4.72 16.88
C GLN A 269 2.39 -3.26 17.29
N VAL A 270 1.36 -2.41 17.24
CA VAL A 270 1.42 -1.01 17.70
C VAL A 270 1.81 -0.92 19.16
N ARG A 271 1.19 -1.74 20.02
CA ARG A 271 1.52 -1.76 21.46
C ARG A 271 2.97 -2.19 21.70
N ALA A 272 3.45 -3.19 20.98
CA ALA A 272 4.82 -3.67 21.10
C ALA A 272 5.82 -2.56 20.72
N LEU A 273 5.60 -1.83 19.62
CA LEU A 273 6.44 -0.70 19.21
C LEU A 273 6.39 0.44 20.22
N LYS A 274 5.21 0.87 20.67
CA LYS A 274 5.06 1.93 21.68
C LYS A 274 5.68 1.60 23.03
N SER A 275 5.85 0.32 23.35
CA SER A 275 6.45 -0.17 24.60
C SER A 275 7.92 -0.59 24.43
N ASP A 276 8.52 -0.32 23.27
CA ASP A 276 9.90 -0.70 22.92
C ASP A 276 10.20 -2.21 23.08
N HIS A 277 9.18 -3.05 22.77
CA HIS A 277 9.30 -4.49 22.76
C HIS A 277 9.42 -5.00 21.31
N PHE A 278 10.56 -4.75 20.67
CA PHE A 278 10.74 -5.07 19.26
C PHE A 278 10.70 -6.56 18.96
N ASP A 279 11.19 -7.42 19.85
CA ASP A 279 11.09 -8.88 19.69
C ASP A 279 9.62 -9.35 19.64
N ALA A 280 8.74 -8.77 20.45
CA ALA A 280 7.31 -9.06 20.39
C ALA A 280 6.69 -8.56 19.07
N PHE A 281 7.12 -7.40 18.57
CA PHE A 281 6.71 -6.91 17.26
C PHE A 281 7.12 -7.88 16.14
N LEU A 282 8.38 -8.35 16.11
CA LEU A 282 8.87 -9.33 15.13
C LEU A 282 8.11 -10.66 15.21
N HIS A 283 7.77 -11.12 16.43
CA HIS A 283 6.92 -12.27 16.61
C HIS A 283 5.57 -12.12 15.91
N TYR A 284 4.90 -10.97 16.09
CA TYR A 284 3.62 -10.70 15.41
C TYR A 284 3.77 -10.53 13.89
N VAL A 285 4.89 -10.05 13.39
CA VAL A 285 5.18 -10.02 11.94
C VAL A 285 5.26 -11.44 11.37
N ASN A 286 5.97 -12.35 12.05
CA ASN A 286 6.06 -13.76 11.65
C ASN A 286 4.70 -14.46 11.73
N GLU A 287 3.90 -14.22 12.77
CA GLU A 287 2.52 -14.74 12.85
C GLU A 287 1.64 -14.23 11.71
N SER A 288 1.77 -12.97 11.32
CA SER A 288 1.08 -12.40 10.15
C SER A 288 1.47 -13.12 8.87
N GLY A 289 2.77 -13.37 8.66
CA GLY A 289 3.28 -14.14 7.53
C GLY A 289 2.72 -15.56 7.47
N MET A 290 2.68 -16.25 8.62
CA MET A 290 2.08 -17.58 8.72
C MET A 290 0.57 -17.56 8.47
N ALA A 291 -0.14 -16.55 8.98
CA ALA A 291 -1.58 -16.39 8.75
C ALA A 291 -1.88 -16.09 7.27
N SER A 292 -1.05 -15.30 6.60
CA SER A 292 -1.15 -15.07 5.15
C SER A 292 -1.01 -16.38 4.36
N TRP A 293 -0.11 -17.26 4.78
CA TRP A 293 0.09 -18.56 4.13
C TRP A 293 -1.07 -19.54 4.39
N THR A 294 -1.48 -19.68 5.65
CA THR A 294 -2.39 -20.75 6.08
C THR A 294 -3.86 -20.37 6.03
N LEU A 295 -4.21 -19.12 6.32
CA LEU A 295 -5.59 -18.65 6.47
C LEU A 295 -6.04 -17.78 5.29
N LEU A 296 -5.30 -16.71 4.98
CA LEU A 296 -5.63 -15.84 3.84
C LEU A 296 -5.38 -16.53 2.52
N GLN A 297 -4.33 -17.36 2.45
CA GLN A 297 -3.91 -18.13 1.28
C GLN A 297 -3.60 -17.23 0.08
N ASN A 298 -2.80 -16.18 0.32
CA ASN A 298 -2.33 -15.25 -0.70
C ASN A 298 -0.83 -15.37 -1.03
N VAL A 299 -0.21 -16.51 -0.68
CA VAL A 299 1.20 -16.78 -1.00
C VAL A 299 1.34 -17.58 -2.30
N ILE A 300 0.47 -18.57 -2.52
CA ILE A 300 0.49 -19.43 -3.70
C ILE A 300 -0.84 -19.27 -4.42
N PRO A 301 -0.85 -18.85 -5.71
CA PRO A 301 -2.09 -18.79 -6.49
C PRO A 301 -2.70 -20.18 -6.67
N ALA A 302 -4.04 -20.25 -6.75
CA ALA A 302 -4.73 -21.53 -6.93
C ALA A 302 -4.29 -22.22 -8.23
N GLY A 303 -3.98 -23.52 -8.13
CA GLY A 303 -3.55 -24.32 -9.28
C GLY A 303 -2.08 -24.18 -9.67
N TYR A 304 -1.29 -23.33 -9.02
CA TYR A 304 0.14 -23.20 -9.27
C TYR A 304 0.92 -24.29 -8.52
N ILE A 305 1.52 -25.22 -9.26
CA ILE A 305 2.25 -26.38 -8.73
C ILE A 305 3.77 -26.20 -8.91
N GLU A 306 4.22 -25.84 -10.09
CA GLU A 306 5.64 -25.77 -10.44
C GLU A 306 6.25 -24.39 -10.17
N LYS A 307 5.48 -23.30 -10.37
CA LYS A 307 5.91 -21.92 -10.13
C LYS A 307 5.29 -21.40 -8.86
N GLN A 308 6.08 -21.31 -7.80
CA GLN A 308 5.68 -20.82 -6.49
C GLN A 308 6.71 -19.81 -5.96
N ASP A 309 7.00 -18.80 -6.78
CA ASP A 309 8.10 -17.87 -6.57
C ASP A 309 8.01 -17.16 -5.21
N MET A 310 6.82 -16.69 -4.81
CA MET A 310 6.62 -16.04 -3.50
C MET A 310 6.83 -17.02 -2.34
N ALA A 311 6.33 -18.24 -2.44
CA ALA A 311 6.52 -19.25 -1.40
C ALA A 311 8.00 -19.61 -1.25
N LEU A 312 8.71 -19.80 -2.37
CA LEU A 312 10.14 -20.04 -2.39
C LEU A 312 10.92 -18.86 -1.77
N THR A 313 10.55 -17.64 -2.13
CA THR A 313 11.17 -16.42 -1.59
C THR A 313 11.03 -16.34 -0.07
N ILE A 314 9.82 -16.55 0.47
CA ILE A 314 9.58 -16.52 1.93
C ILE A 314 10.38 -17.65 2.61
N ALA A 315 10.33 -18.87 2.07
CA ALA A 315 11.06 -20.00 2.64
C ALA A 315 12.58 -19.78 2.64
N LEU A 316 13.13 -19.23 1.55
CA LEU A 316 14.54 -18.85 1.47
C LEU A 316 14.91 -17.81 2.53
N CYS A 317 14.10 -16.74 2.67
CA CYS A 317 14.33 -15.72 3.68
C CYS A 317 14.28 -16.30 5.10
N GLN A 318 13.30 -17.16 5.42
CA GLN A 318 13.22 -17.84 6.71
C GLN A 318 14.46 -18.69 7.00
N GLN A 319 14.96 -19.41 5.99
CA GLN A 319 16.18 -20.20 6.12
C GLN A 319 17.42 -19.34 6.37
N LEU A 320 17.54 -18.20 5.68
CA LEU A 320 18.66 -17.27 5.85
C LEU A 320 18.62 -16.53 7.19
N LEU A 321 17.42 -16.22 7.70
CA LEU A 321 17.23 -15.59 9.01
C LEU A 321 17.52 -16.54 10.18
N MET A 322 17.43 -17.85 10.00
CA MET A 322 17.68 -18.87 11.04
C MET A 322 16.95 -18.59 12.37
N GLY A 323 15.73 -18.08 12.31
CA GLY A 323 14.91 -17.74 13.47
C GLY A 323 15.17 -16.37 14.08
N GLU A 324 16.10 -15.59 13.57
CA GLU A 324 16.33 -14.21 13.96
C GLU A 324 15.69 -13.25 12.96
N GLY A 325 14.94 -12.25 13.46
CA GLY A 325 14.19 -11.35 12.59
C GLY A 325 12.81 -11.85 12.18
N ALA A 326 12.28 -11.32 11.10
CA ALA A 326 10.94 -11.67 10.63
C ALA A 326 10.82 -11.53 9.11
N VAL A 327 9.92 -12.33 8.51
CA VAL A 327 9.56 -12.22 7.10
C VAL A 327 8.08 -12.54 6.90
N ARG A 328 7.44 -11.77 6.03
CA ARG A 328 6.07 -11.98 5.60
C ARG A 328 5.88 -11.57 4.14
N ILE A 329 4.76 -11.98 3.58
CA ILE A 329 4.30 -11.43 2.32
C ILE A 329 4.05 -9.92 2.47
N HIS A 330 4.24 -9.17 1.40
CA HIS A 330 4.09 -7.72 1.37
C HIS A 330 3.02 -7.31 0.34
N GLY A 331 2.07 -6.48 0.75
CA GLY A 331 0.98 -6.02 -0.11
C GLY A 331 -0.01 -7.13 -0.49
N GLY A 332 -0.45 -7.15 -1.74
CA GLY A 332 -1.52 -8.04 -2.21
C GLY A 332 -1.20 -9.53 -2.16
N GLY A 333 0.05 -9.90 -2.24
CA GLY A 333 0.46 -11.30 -2.26
C GLY A 333 0.49 -11.95 -3.63
N PHE A 334 0.55 -13.27 -3.66
CA PHE A 334 0.67 -14.16 -4.83
C PHE A 334 1.92 -13.92 -5.68
N ALA A 335 2.27 -12.66 -5.93
CA ALA A 335 3.43 -12.17 -6.68
C ALA A 335 4.01 -10.93 -5.98
N GLY A 336 4.96 -10.25 -6.62
CA GLY A 336 5.58 -9.04 -6.10
C GLY A 336 6.59 -9.32 -5.00
N THR A 337 6.43 -8.73 -3.82
CA THR A 337 7.49 -8.69 -2.82
C THR A 337 7.14 -9.35 -1.48
N ALA A 338 8.16 -9.85 -0.79
CA ALA A 338 8.14 -10.13 0.64
C ALA A 338 8.76 -8.96 1.41
N LEU A 339 8.36 -8.78 2.67
CA LEU A 339 8.93 -7.82 3.62
C LEU A 339 9.74 -8.58 4.67
N ALA A 340 10.96 -8.14 4.95
CA ALA A 340 11.77 -8.74 5.98
C ALA A 340 12.40 -7.71 6.92
N PHE A 341 12.57 -8.11 8.19
CA PHE A 341 13.34 -7.44 9.22
C PHE A 341 14.57 -8.28 9.52
N VAL A 342 15.73 -7.83 9.10
CA VAL A 342 16.99 -8.58 9.14
C VAL A 342 17.93 -7.95 10.17
N PRO A 343 18.56 -8.71 11.09
CA PRO A 343 19.56 -8.15 11.98
C PRO A 343 20.63 -7.38 11.21
N ASN A 344 21.02 -6.19 11.68
CA ASN A 344 21.90 -5.30 10.95
C ASN A 344 23.26 -5.93 10.60
N ASP A 345 23.80 -6.73 11.51
CA ASP A 345 25.09 -7.44 11.32
C ASP A 345 25.00 -8.61 10.33
N LYS A 346 23.79 -9.08 9.99
CA LYS A 346 23.53 -10.17 9.04
C LYS A 346 23.02 -9.69 7.68
N PHE A 347 22.70 -8.42 7.53
CA PHE A 347 22.02 -7.91 6.34
C PHE A 347 22.79 -8.18 5.03
N GLU A 348 24.08 -7.96 4.99
CA GLU A 348 24.87 -8.17 3.77
C GLU A 348 24.94 -9.67 3.39
N CYS A 349 25.05 -10.55 4.38
CA CYS A 349 25.04 -12.00 4.15
C CYS A 349 23.63 -12.47 3.70
N PHE A 350 22.57 -11.96 4.32
CA PHE A 350 21.18 -12.21 3.93
C PHE A 350 20.94 -11.76 2.50
N LYS A 351 21.30 -10.53 2.16
CA LYS A 351 21.16 -9.98 0.80
C LYS A 351 21.89 -10.86 -0.22
N ALA A 352 23.16 -11.18 0.04
CA ALA A 352 23.94 -12.03 -0.86
C ALA A 352 23.28 -13.42 -1.03
N GLY A 353 22.73 -14.00 0.04
CA GLY A 353 22.02 -15.29 -0.01
C GLY A 353 20.73 -15.24 -0.83
N VAL A 354 19.95 -14.17 -0.70
CA VAL A 354 18.76 -13.92 -1.52
C VAL A 354 19.11 -13.74 -2.97
N GLU A 355 20.07 -12.87 -3.28
CA GLU A 355 20.45 -12.53 -4.66
C GLU A 355 21.19 -13.67 -5.37
N ALA A 356 21.82 -14.59 -4.65
CA ALA A 356 22.39 -15.80 -5.22
C ALA A 356 21.33 -16.74 -5.83
N VAL A 357 20.09 -16.69 -5.35
CA VAL A 357 18.98 -17.54 -5.81
C VAL A 357 18.03 -16.78 -6.76
N LEU A 358 17.65 -15.56 -6.38
CA LEU A 358 16.65 -14.79 -7.11
C LEU A 358 17.27 -13.88 -8.21
N GLY A 359 18.54 -13.53 -8.09
CA GLY A 359 19.24 -12.62 -8.98
C GLY A 359 19.66 -11.32 -8.30
N GLU A 360 20.62 -10.63 -8.88
CA GLU A 360 21.11 -9.34 -8.40
C GLU A 360 19.97 -8.29 -8.45
N GLY A 361 19.88 -7.46 -7.42
CA GLY A 361 18.88 -6.36 -7.32
C GLY A 361 17.52 -6.81 -6.82
N HIS A 362 17.34 -8.05 -6.35
CA HIS A 362 16.07 -8.52 -5.78
C HIS A 362 15.89 -8.20 -4.29
N CYS A 363 16.92 -7.70 -3.58
CA CYS A 363 16.82 -7.30 -2.18
C CYS A 363 17.05 -5.80 -2.01
N HIS A 364 16.00 -5.07 -1.64
CA HIS A 364 16.01 -3.61 -1.52
C HIS A 364 15.90 -3.19 -0.06
N LYS A 365 16.96 -2.55 0.46
CA LYS A 365 16.92 -1.92 1.78
C LYS A 365 15.97 -0.73 1.77
N LEU A 366 15.15 -0.59 2.81
CA LEU A 366 14.22 0.51 3.00
C LEU A 366 14.53 1.27 4.28
N GLN A 367 14.26 2.57 4.26
CA GLN A 367 14.23 3.42 5.45
C GLN A 367 12.85 4.06 5.56
N ILE A 368 12.28 4.04 6.77
CA ILE A 368 11.05 4.78 7.04
C ILE A 368 11.39 6.26 7.07
N THR A 369 10.63 7.06 6.34
CA THR A 369 10.84 8.49 6.22
C THR A 369 9.64 9.26 6.72
N GLU A 370 9.87 10.30 7.50
CA GLU A 370 8.87 11.32 7.73
C GLU A 370 8.55 12.02 6.40
N ASN A 371 7.37 12.59 6.29
CA ASN A 371 6.98 13.24 5.05
C ASN A 371 8.06 14.22 4.60
N SER A 372 8.39 14.11 3.30
CA SER A 372 9.35 14.97 2.66
C SER A 372 9.12 16.44 2.92
N PRO A 373 10.21 17.21 2.92
CA PRO A 373 10.24 18.57 3.38
C PRO A 373 9.23 19.44 2.64
N GLU A 374 8.77 20.39 3.42
CA GLU A 374 8.14 21.59 2.98
C GLU A 374 8.76 22.12 1.69
N LEU A 375 7.91 22.62 0.83
CA LEU A 375 8.25 23.47 -0.31
C LEU A 375 9.36 24.45 0.10
N ALA A 376 10.54 24.27 -0.44
CA ALA A 376 11.60 25.29 -0.35
C ALA A 376 11.37 26.37 -1.42
#